data_cb56855062883508fa5f8f5321f5e03a
#
_entry.id   cb56855062883508fa5f8f5321f5e03a
#
_cell.length_a   1.000
_cell.length_b   1.000
_cell.length_c   1.000
_cell.angle_alpha   90.00
_cell.angle_beta   90.00
_cell.angle_gamma   90.00
#
_symmetry.space_group_name_H-M   'P 1'
#
loop_
_entity.id
_entity.type
_entity.pdbx_description
1 polymer ?
#
loop_
_entity_poly.entity_id
_entity_poly.type
_entity_poly.pdbx_seq_one_letter_code
_entity_poly.pdbx_strand_id
1 'polypeptide(L)'
;MEDLTSVIKESFIQYSGAVLQSRALVDARDCLKPSARQIFYCLYTDKFLHSKPMKKTLKAVGSASRMYIHGDASCVGVIMRAAQPWAMRYPLIEVEGGVGQPTETGNWSSPRYTSSRLSELSSYLFRDIDKNTIEDWRDNYDDTEQYPSVLPTKGFYNIVNGSCGIGK
;
A
#
# COMPACT_ATOMS: atom_id res chain seq x y z
N MET A 1 19.07 11.56 39.17
CA MET A 1 19.41 10.38 38.34
C MET A 1 18.08 9.85 37.82
N GLU A 2 17.83 9.97 36.54
CA GLU A 2 16.58 9.40 35.96
C GLU A 2 16.62 7.89 36.11
N ASP A 3 15.50 7.32 36.52
CA ASP A 3 15.36 5.87 36.60
C ASP A 3 15.36 5.27 35.19
N LEU A 4 16.27 4.33 34.92
CA LEU A 4 16.40 3.65 33.62
C LEU A 4 15.05 3.05 33.19
N THR A 5 14.23 2.59 34.11
CA THR A 5 12.92 2.01 33.85
C THR A 5 11.96 3.07 33.25
N SER A 6 11.99 4.31 33.76
CA SER A 6 11.13 5.38 33.23
C SER A 6 11.57 5.80 31.84
N VAL A 7 12.88 5.93 31.59
CA VAL A 7 13.42 6.27 30.26
C VAL A 7 13.04 5.22 29.22
N ILE A 8 13.18 3.91 29.59
CA ILE A 8 12.80 2.82 28.68
C ILE A 8 11.30 2.87 28.36
N LYS A 9 10.45 3.07 29.39
CA LYS A 9 9.00 3.15 29.19
C LYS A 9 8.59 4.31 28.26
N GLU A 10 9.13 5.49 28.48
CA GLU A 10 8.84 6.65 27.64
C GLU A 10 9.30 6.46 26.20
N SER A 11 10.53 5.98 26.01
CA SER A 11 11.07 5.69 24.68
C SER A 11 10.24 4.62 23.96
N PHE A 12 9.79 3.59 24.67
CA PHE A 12 8.94 2.54 24.10
C PHE A 12 7.56 3.08 23.69
N ILE A 13 6.95 3.94 24.50
CA ILE A 13 5.65 4.56 24.19
C ILE A 13 5.78 5.44 22.95
N GLN A 14 6.82 6.28 22.88
CA GLN A 14 7.08 7.16 21.72
C GLN A 14 7.31 6.35 20.45
N TYR A 15 8.19 5.33 20.52
CA TYR A 15 8.45 4.44 19.39
C TYR A 15 7.19 3.71 18.93
N SER A 16 6.44 3.12 19.86
CA SER A 16 5.20 2.41 19.54
C SER A 16 4.17 3.33 18.90
N GLY A 17 4.01 4.55 19.40
CA GLY A 17 3.13 5.55 18.80
C GLY A 17 3.52 5.91 17.38
N ALA A 18 4.81 6.16 17.14
CA ALA A 18 5.34 6.45 15.81
C ALA A 18 5.12 5.29 14.83
N VAL A 19 5.37 4.04 15.24
CA VAL A 19 5.14 2.85 14.41
C VAL A 19 3.65 2.65 14.10
N LEU A 20 2.79 2.85 15.08
CA LEU A 20 1.34 2.74 14.85
C LEU A 20 0.86 3.73 13.80
N GLN A 21 1.28 4.99 13.89
CA GLN A 21 0.86 6.04 12.96
C GLN A 21 1.48 5.86 11.56
N SER A 22 2.75 5.52 11.48
CA SER A 22 3.47 5.46 10.19
C SER A 22 3.30 4.14 9.44
N ARG A 23 2.81 3.08 10.10
CA ARG A 23 2.80 1.74 9.50
C ARG A 23 1.52 0.95 9.72
N ALA A 24 0.95 0.96 10.92
CA ALA A 24 -0.07 0.00 11.31
C ALA A 24 -1.50 0.49 11.06
N LEU A 25 -1.76 1.77 11.31
CA LEU A 25 -3.10 2.34 11.21
C LEU A 25 -3.43 2.76 9.77
N VAL A 26 -4.70 2.65 9.44
CA VAL A 26 -5.25 3.22 8.22
C VAL A 26 -5.57 4.69 8.41
N ASP A 27 -5.41 5.49 7.36
CA ASP A 27 -5.88 6.87 7.36
C ASP A 27 -7.41 6.88 7.19
N ALA A 28 -8.11 7.64 8.03
CA ALA A 28 -9.57 7.71 8.00
C ALA A 28 -10.12 8.33 6.69
N ARG A 29 -9.31 9.09 5.97
CA ARG A 29 -9.71 9.79 4.74
C ARG A 29 -9.75 8.86 3.53
N ASP A 30 -8.74 7.98 3.36
CA ASP A 30 -8.65 7.06 2.22
C ASP A 30 -8.71 5.57 2.62
N CYS A 31 -8.77 5.28 3.91
CA CYS A 31 -8.82 3.93 4.47
C CYS A 31 -7.67 3.02 4.02
N LEU A 32 -6.51 3.60 3.71
CA LEU A 32 -5.31 2.90 3.31
C LEU A 32 -4.23 3.01 4.38
N LYS A 33 -3.44 1.96 4.51
CA LYS A 33 -2.17 2.02 5.23
C LYS A 33 -1.14 2.78 4.39
N PRO A 34 -0.17 3.46 5.01
CA PRO A 34 0.86 4.19 4.27
C PRO A 34 1.57 3.35 3.21
N SER A 35 1.91 2.11 3.53
CA SER A 35 2.56 1.19 2.57
C SER A 35 1.70 0.91 1.33
N ALA A 36 0.42 0.66 1.49
CA ALA A 36 -0.48 0.42 0.36
C ALA A 36 -0.64 1.66 -0.51
N ARG A 37 -0.76 2.84 0.11
CA ARG A 37 -0.85 4.13 -0.58
C ARG A 37 0.38 4.40 -1.44
N GLN A 38 1.57 4.23 -0.88
CA GLN A 38 2.84 4.41 -1.60
C GLN A 38 2.95 3.45 -2.79
N ILE A 39 2.69 2.16 -2.57
CA ILE A 39 2.77 1.14 -3.62
C ILE A 39 1.75 1.43 -4.73
N PHE A 40 0.50 1.71 -4.39
CA PHE A 40 -0.53 1.99 -5.40
C PHE A 40 -0.23 3.27 -6.18
N TYR A 41 0.31 4.30 -5.51
CA TYR A 41 0.72 5.52 -6.19
C TYR A 41 1.86 5.27 -7.18
N CYS A 42 2.88 4.49 -6.82
CA CYS A 42 3.94 4.07 -7.74
C CYS A 42 3.38 3.32 -8.97
N LEU A 43 2.46 2.37 -8.74
CA LEU A 43 1.83 1.64 -9.83
C LEU A 43 1.05 2.58 -10.77
N TYR A 44 0.40 3.58 -10.22
CA TYR A 44 -0.31 4.59 -11.01
C TYR A 44 0.65 5.45 -11.84
N THR A 45 1.71 5.99 -11.22
CA THR A 45 2.69 6.84 -11.92
C THR A 45 3.44 6.09 -13.02
N ASP A 46 3.77 4.81 -12.80
CA ASP A 46 4.45 3.95 -13.77
C ASP A 46 3.50 3.25 -14.76
N LYS A 47 2.23 3.73 -14.78
CA LYS A 47 1.25 3.30 -15.79
C LYS A 47 0.96 1.80 -15.78
N PHE A 48 0.80 1.22 -14.57
CA PHE A 48 0.21 -0.11 -14.39
C PHE A 48 -1.32 0.00 -14.35
N LEU A 49 -1.90 0.62 -15.35
CA LEU A 49 -3.32 0.97 -15.40
C LEU A 49 -4.15 -0.18 -16.00
N HIS A 50 -5.41 -0.28 -15.60
CA HIS A 50 -6.37 -1.23 -16.16
C HIS A 50 -6.45 -1.15 -17.70
N SER A 51 -6.37 0.06 -18.27
CA SER A 51 -6.40 0.30 -19.72
C SER A 51 -5.13 -0.11 -20.47
N LYS A 52 -4.12 -0.62 -19.77
CA LYS A 52 -2.83 -1.03 -20.34
C LYS A 52 -2.63 -2.53 -20.15
N PRO A 53 -1.81 -3.18 -21.01
CA PRO A 53 -1.40 -4.56 -20.80
C PRO A 53 -0.77 -4.77 -19.42
N MET A 54 -1.00 -5.94 -18.84
CA MET A 54 -0.35 -6.32 -17.59
C MET A 54 1.17 -6.37 -17.76
N LYS A 55 1.88 -5.99 -16.72
CA LYS A 55 3.34 -6.06 -16.64
C LYS A 55 3.74 -7.08 -15.58
N LYS A 56 4.95 -7.65 -15.69
CA LYS A 56 5.45 -8.57 -14.66
C LYS A 56 5.38 -7.95 -13.26
N THR A 57 4.89 -8.71 -12.31
CA THR A 57 4.77 -8.24 -10.90
C THR A 57 6.13 -7.84 -10.32
N LEU A 58 7.22 -8.48 -10.78
CA LEU A 58 8.56 -8.07 -10.39
C LEU A 58 8.88 -6.61 -10.78
N LYS A 59 8.36 -6.13 -11.92
CA LYS A 59 8.48 -4.71 -12.31
C LYS A 59 7.65 -3.80 -11.40
N ALA A 60 6.49 -4.27 -10.97
CA ALA A 60 5.65 -3.52 -10.00
C ALA A 60 6.37 -3.37 -8.65
N VAL A 61 7.07 -4.41 -8.19
CA VAL A 61 7.90 -4.35 -6.98
C VAL A 61 9.04 -3.34 -7.14
N GLY A 62 9.77 -3.40 -8.26
CA GLY A 62 10.83 -2.43 -8.55
C GLY A 62 10.33 -0.97 -8.67
N SER A 63 9.13 -0.77 -9.22
CA SER A 63 8.47 0.53 -9.23
C SER A 63 8.21 1.04 -7.79
N ALA A 64 7.64 0.17 -6.96
CA ALA A 64 7.27 0.51 -5.60
C ALA A 64 8.48 0.84 -4.70
N SER A 65 9.65 0.27 -4.96
CA SER A 65 10.86 0.50 -4.14
C SER A 65 11.35 1.95 -4.15
N ARG A 66 10.90 2.78 -5.09
CA ARG A 66 11.20 4.23 -5.12
C ARG A 66 10.60 4.99 -3.94
N MET A 67 9.48 4.53 -3.42
CA MET A 67 8.77 5.20 -2.32
C MET A 67 8.64 4.32 -1.08
N TYR A 68 8.62 3.01 -1.26
CA TYR A 68 8.47 2.04 -0.19
C TYR A 68 9.77 1.31 0.05
N ILE A 69 10.55 1.75 1.04
CA ILE A 69 11.91 1.29 1.34
C ILE A 69 12.00 -0.09 2.01
N HIS A 70 10.88 -0.69 2.37
CA HIS A 70 10.88 -2.02 2.98
C HIS A 70 11.10 -3.11 1.93
N GLY A 71 11.66 -4.23 2.34
CA GLY A 71 12.05 -5.31 1.45
C GLY A 71 10.95 -5.81 0.50
N ASP A 72 11.37 -6.33 -0.64
CA ASP A 72 10.53 -6.78 -1.76
C ASP A 72 9.38 -7.71 -1.34
N ALA A 73 9.63 -8.60 -0.38
CA ALA A 73 8.63 -9.53 0.13
C ALA A 73 7.41 -8.80 0.74
N SER A 74 7.64 -7.67 1.42
CA SER A 74 6.56 -6.83 1.95
C SER A 74 5.74 -6.21 0.83
N CYS A 75 6.40 -5.68 -0.20
CA CYS A 75 5.76 -5.09 -1.37
C CYS A 75 4.92 -6.15 -2.13
N VAL A 76 5.50 -7.32 -2.39
CA VAL A 76 4.79 -8.45 -2.99
C VAL A 76 3.55 -8.81 -2.16
N GLY A 77 3.69 -8.87 -0.84
CA GLY A 77 2.58 -9.18 0.06
C GLY A 77 1.42 -8.19 -0.05
N VAL A 78 1.70 -6.90 -0.19
CA VAL A 78 0.65 -5.88 -0.39
C VAL A 78 -0.03 -6.07 -1.75
N ILE A 79 0.75 -6.24 -2.83
CA ILE A 79 0.24 -6.42 -4.20
C ILE A 79 -0.65 -7.67 -4.27
N MET A 80 -0.17 -8.81 -3.77
CA MET A 80 -0.91 -10.07 -3.84
C MET A 80 -2.18 -10.04 -3.01
N ARG A 81 -2.14 -9.49 -1.78
CA ARG A 81 -3.34 -9.36 -0.95
C ARG A 81 -4.38 -8.43 -1.56
N ALA A 82 -3.96 -7.36 -2.21
CA ALA A 82 -4.86 -6.44 -2.89
C ALA A 82 -5.54 -7.06 -4.12
N ALA A 83 -5.05 -8.20 -4.61
CA ALA A 83 -5.63 -8.97 -5.71
C ALA A 83 -6.49 -10.15 -5.24
N GLN A 84 -6.45 -10.52 -3.95
CA GLN A 84 -7.16 -11.69 -3.43
C GLN A 84 -8.65 -11.39 -3.19
N PRO A 85 -9.58 -12.08 -3.88
CA PRO A 85 -11.01 -11.81 -3.73
C PRO A 85 -11.59 -12.25 -2.37
N TRP A 86 -10.87 -13.08 -1.61
CA TRP A 86 -11.23 -13.45 -0.23
C TRP A 86 -10.67 -12.49 0.81
N ALA A 87 -9.60 -11.74 0.48
CA ALA A 87 -9.00 -10.73 1.36
C ALA A 87 -9.61 -9.34 1.14
N MET A 88 -10.01 -9.05 -0.09
CA MET A 88 -10.61 -7.79 -0.52
C MET A 88 -12.01 -8.03 -1.08
N ARG A 89 -13.00 -7.31 -0.59
CA ARG A 89 -14.33 -7.35 -1.21
C ARG A 89 -14.31 -6.79 -2.64
N TYR A 90 -13.47 -5.81 -2.86
CA TYR A 90 -13.23 -5.19 -4.16
C TYR A 90 -11.72 -5.18 -4.43
N PRO A 91 -11.18 -6.19 -5.13
CA PRO A 91 -9.76 -6.23 -5.45
C PRO A 91 -9.31 -4.97 -6.18
N LEU A 92 -8.22 -4.37 -5.66
CA LEU A 92 -7.65 -3.13 -6.21
C LEU A 92 -6.55 -3.40 -7.23
N ILE A 93 -6.07 -4.63 -7.28
CA ILE A 93 -5.06 -5.10 -8.23
C ILE A 93 -5.60 -6.33 -8.94
N GLU A 94 -5.36 -6.42 -10.24
CA GLU A 94 -5.55 -7.62 -11.04
C GLU A 94 -4.20 -8.32 -11.20
N VAL A 95 -4.18 -9.64 -10.96
CA VAL A 95 -2.98 -10.47 -11.11
C VAL A 95 -3.30 -11.68 -11.98
N GLU A 96 -2.47 -11.92 -12.99
CA GLU A 96 -2.40 -13.17 -13.71
C GLU A 96 -1.35 -14.09 -13.07
N GLY A 97 -1.77 -15.27 -12.64
CA GLY A 97 -0.95 -16.26 -11.93
C GLY A 97 -1.51 -16.60 -10.55
N GLY A 98 -0.76 -17.38 -9.79
CA GLY A 98 -1.20 -17.83 -8.47
C GLY A 98 -1.12 -16.72 -7.42
N VAL A 99 -2.25 -16.33 -6.89
CA VAL A 99 -2.37 -15.32 -5.80
C VAL A 99 -2.56 -15.93 -4.41
N GLY A 100 -2.39 -17.25 -4.29
CA GLY A 100 -2.64 -18.01 -3.06
C GLY A 100 -4.04 -18.63 -3.03
N GLN A 101 -4.43 -19.11 -1.86
CA GLN A 101 -5.73 -19.73 -1.59
C GLN A 101 -6.30 -19.20 -0.27
N PRO A 102 -7.61 -19.28 -0.04
CA PRO A 102 -8.22 -18.80 1.22
C PRO A 102 -7.63 -19.46 2.47
N THR A 103 -7.23 -20.73 2.39
CA THR A 103 -6.60 -21.49 3.47
C THR A 103 -5.10 -21.20 3.62
N GLU A 104 -4.45 -20.74 2.55
CA GLU A 104 -3.02 -20.46 2.46
C GLU A 104 -2.79 -19.12 1.77
N THR A 105 -3.24 -18.06 2.38
CA THR A 105 -3.25 -16.72 1.80
C THR A 105 -1.87 -16.15 1.47
N GLY A 106 -0.81 -16.67 2.08
CA GLY A 106 0.58 -16.28 1.83
C GLY A 106 1.31 -17.13 0.78
N ASN A 107 0.68 -18.18 0.26
CA ASN A 107 1.30 -19.11 -0.69
C ASN A 107 0.99 -18.70 -2.15
N TRP A 108 1.52 -17.57 -2.57
CA TRP A 108 1.40 -17.07 -3.94
C TRP A 108 2.61 -17.43 -4.81
N SER A 109 2.41 -17.41 -6.12
CA SER A 109 3.48 -17.63 -7.10
C SER A 109 4.51 -16.50 -7.08
N SER A 110 5.76 -16.84 -7.40
CA SER A 110 6.84 -15.84 -7.46
C SER A 110 6.48 -14.67 -8.41
N PRO A 111 6.84 -13.43 -8.06
CA PRO A 111 6.62 -12.24 -8.88
C PRO A 111 7.18 -12.30 -10.29
N ARG A 112 8.15 -13.18 -10.54
CA ARG A 112 8.69 -13.44 -11.88
C ARG A 112 7.70 -14.12 -12.81
N TYR A 113 6.81 -14.93 -12.26
CA TYR A 113 5.86 -15.76 -13.02
C TYR A 113 4.46 -15.15 -13.05
N THR A 114 4.23 -14.08 -12.30
CA THR A 114 2.97 -13.37 -12.28
C THR A 114 3.06 -12.04 -13.02
N SER A 115 1.91 -11.55 -13.48
CA SER A 115 1.76 -10.22 -14.08
C SER A 115 0.67 -9.46 -13.33
N SER A 116 0.82 -8.16 -13.16
CA SER A 116 -0.10 -7.35 -12.38
C SER A 116 -0.39 -5.99 -13.03
N ARG A 117 -1.53 -5.43 -12.69
CA ARG A 117 -1.93 -4.05 -12.97
C ARG A 117 -2.97 -3.59 -11.95
N LEU A 118 -3.20 -2.30 -11.87
CA LEU A 118 -4.33 -1.75 -11.12
C LEU A 118 -5.65 -2.19 -11.76
N SER A 119 -6.63 -2.54 -10.95
CA SER A 119 -7.98 -2.87 -11.43
C SER A 119 -8.69 -1.62 -11.96
N GLU A 120 -9.78 -1.81 -12.70
CA GLU A 120 -10.61 -0.71 -13.16
C GLU A 120 -11.10 0.15 -11.99
N LEU A 121 -11.51 -0.49 -10.90
CA LEU A 121 -11.97 0.17 -9.69
C LEU A 121 -10.88 1.08 -9.08
N SER A 122 -9.62 0.68 -9.16
CA SER A 122 -8.51 1.49 -8.67
C SER A 122 -8.36 2.83 -9.38
N SER A 123 -8.91 2.97 -10.59
CA SER A 123 -8.91 4.26 -11.29
C SER A 123 -9.64 5.35 -10.49
N TYR A 124 -10.62 4.97 -9.66
CA TYR A 124 -11.34 5.90 -8.79
C TYR A 124 -10.51 6.38 -7.59
N LEU A 125 -9.45 5.65 -7.20
CA LEU A 125 -8.53 6.07 -6.15
C LEU A 125 -7.66 7.24 -6.59
N PHE A 126 -7.43 7.38 -7.89
CA PHE A 126 -6.50 8.35 -8.48
C PHE A 126 -7.20 9.43 -9.28
N ARG A 127 -8.52 9.41 -9.30
CA ARG A 127 -9.30 10.42 -10.00
C ARG A 127 -9.06 11.78 -9.35
N ASP A 128 -8.71 12.75 -10.16
CA ASP A 128 -8.43 14.13 -9.73
C ASP A 128 -7.20 14.24 -8.80
N ILE A 129 -6.22 13.31 -8.94
CA ILE A 129 -4.98 13.31 -8.18
C ILE A 129 -3.98 14.32 -8.76
N ASP A 130 -4.05 15.53 -8.30
CA ASP A 130 -3.10 16.58 -8.60
C ASP A 130 -2.78 17.40 -7.34
N LYS A 131 -1.79 18.30 -7.44
CA LYS A 131 -1.35 19.10 -6.29
C LYS A 131 -2.39 20.14 -5.83
N ASN A 132 -3.38 20.45 -6.65
CA ASN A 132 -4.44 21.38 -6.25
C ASN A 132 -5.53 20.65 -5.46
N THR A 133 -5.72 19.36 -5.73
CA THR A 133 -6.69 18.52 -5.01
C THR A 133 -6.13 18.01 -3.68
N ILE A 134 -4.80 17.78 -3.62
CA ILE A 134 -4.11 17.28 -2.44
C ILE A 134 -3.09 18.33 -1.99
N GLU A 135 -3.28 18.88 -0.81
CA GLU A 135 -2.42 19.91 -0.25
C GLU A 135 -1.14 19.33 0.37
N ASP A 136 -1.24 18.16 1.02
CA ASP A 136 -0.15 17.54 1.76
C ASP A 136 0.53 16.45 0.92
N TRP A 137 1.68 16.78 0.35
CA TRP A 137 2.60 15.87 -0.34
C TRP A 137 3.80 15.60 0.54
N ARG A 138 4.23 14.36 0.57
CA ARG A 138 5.36 13.90 1.37
C ARG A 138 6.49 13.46 0.48
N ASP A 139 7.70 13.83 0.87
CA ASP A 139 8.91 13.34 0.22
C ASP A 139 9.11 11.85 0.48
N ASN A 140 9.70 11.14 -0.47
CA ASN A 140 10.15 9.79 -0.28
C ASN A 140 11.42 9.77 0.59
N TYR A 141 12.00 8.60 0.82
CA TYR A 141 13.13 8.41 1.74
C TYR A 141 14.44 9.09 1.31
N ASP A 142 14.59 9.49 0.07
CA ASP A 142 15.78 10.16 -0.48
C ASP A 142 15.48 11.55 -1.04
N ASP A 143 14.31 12.10 -0.75
CA ASP A 143 13.83 13.43 -1.13
C ASP A 143 13.83 13.68 -2.65
N THR A 144 13.83 12.62 -3.47
CA THR A 144 13.85 12.72 -4.94
C THR A 144 12.47 12.79 -5.56
N GLU A 145 11.48 12.18 -4.92
CA GLU A 145 10.11 12.11 -5.41
C GLU A 145 9.11 12.40 -4.28
N GLN A 146 7.93 12.86 -4.66
CA GLN A 146 6.85 13.12 -3.72
C GLN A 146 5.67 12.18 -3.96
N TYR A 147 5.00 11.78 -2.88
CA TYR A 147 3.76 11.03 -2.92
C TYR A 147 2.68 11.72 -2.08
N PRO A 148 1.39 11.53 -2.40
CA PRO A 148 0.32 12.16 -1.67
C PRO A 148 0.15 11.54 -0.28
N SER A 149 -0.09 12.37 0.74
CA SER A 149 -0.37 11.90 2.10
C SER A 149 -1.69 11.12 2.18
N VAL A 150 -2.59 11.35 1.22
CA VAL A 150 -3.90 10.72 1.10
C VAL A 150 -4.26 10.59 -0.38
N LEU A 151 -4.97 9.53 -0.78
CA LEU A 151 -5.51 9.45 -2.13
C LEU A 151 -6.87 10.14 -2.22
N PRO A 152 -7.18 10.84 -3.34
CA PRO A 152 -8.45 11.56 -3.52
C PRO A 152 -9.62 10.60 -3.79
N THR A 153 -9.68 9.52 -3.04
CA THR A 153 -10.72 8.52 -3.18
C THR A 153 -12.06 9.06 -2.71
N LYS A 154 -13.12 8.67 -3.37
CA LYS A 154 -14.47 8.82 -2.81
C LYS A 154 -14.76 7.81 -1.68
N GLY A 155 -13.72 7.30 -1.04
CA GLY A 155 -13.62 6.67 0.26
C GLY A 155 -14.33 5.32 0.45
N PHE A 156 -15.48 5.16 -0.15
CA PHE A 156 -16.41 4.08 0.16
C PHE A 156 -15.85 2.68 -0.07
N TYR A 157 -15.13 2.44 -1.16
CA TYR A 157 -14.62 1.12 -1.50
C TYR A 157 -13.56 0.61 -0.53
N ASN A 158 -12.70 1.49 -0.06
CA ASN A 158 -11.63 1.11 0.86
C ASN A 158 -12.17 0.83 2.26
N ILE A 159 -13.23 1.54 2.69
CA ILE A 159 -13.92 1.22 3.94
C ILE A 159 -14.51 -0.20 3.89
N VAL A 160 -15.14 -0.55 2.79
CA VAL A 160 -15.76 -1.88 2.61
C VAL A 160 -14.73 -2.99 2.45
N ASN A 161 -13.58 -2.69 1.83
CA ASN A 161 -12.47 -3.63 1.71
C ASN A 161 -11.87 -3.98 3.07
N GLY A 162 -11.88 -3.02 3.99
CA GLY A 162 -11.25 -3.18 5.29
C GLY A 162 -9.72 -3.22 5.21
N SER A 163 -9.09 -3.58 6.31
CA SER A 163 -7.64 -3.70 6.43
C SER A 163 -7.27 -4.90 7.29
N CYS A 164 -6.09 -5.47 7.06
CA CYS A 164 -5.54 -6.53 7.91
C CYS A 164 -4.75 -5.95 9.09
N GLY A 165 -4.81 -6.62 10.26
CA GLY A 165 -4.07 -6.25 11.45
C GLY A 165 -4.71 -5.11 12.22
N ILE A 166 -3.90 -4.33 12.96
CA ILE A 166 -4.36 -3.19 13.74
C ILE A 166 -5.00 -2.17 12.79
N GLY A 167 -6.19 -1.68 13.12
CA GLY A 167 -6.93 -0.71 12.31
C GLY A 167 -8.01 -1.32 11.40
N LYS A 168 -8.48 -2.51 11.76
CA LYS A 168 -9.76 -3.01 11.25
C LYS A 168 -10.92 -2.32 11.92
#